data_5f7256a912dde33ed200044f37fb9b8c
#
_entry.id   5f7256a912dde33ed200044f37fb9b8c
#
_cell.length_a   1.000
_cell.length_b   1.000
_cell.length_c   1.000
_cell.angle_alpha   90.00
_cell.angle_beta   90.00
_cell.angle_gamma   90.00
#
_symmetry.space_group_name_H-M   'P 1'
#
loop_
_entity.id
_entity.type
_entity.pdbx_description
1 polymer ?
#
loop_
_entity_poly.entity_id
_entity_poly.type
_entity_poly.pdbx_seq_one_letter_code
_entity_poly.pdbx_strand_id
1 'polypeptide(L)'
;MPGFLQEVAADLYDRYGDDISSLSVLFPSRRARLFFIDALSGIAERPLWQPRWTTIDELMSEISGLRIGDRVRLVTELYKVYSEFHPESFDKFYFWGEMLLTDFDTIDKYLIDADMLFRNLADIKELEADVSYLSPVQLKIIAFWANFTDETSLSEEKRRFLAVWQTLGPVYRTFRERLRSLGMAYTGMVHRAAAERIKAGGFAFPESRRFVVAGFNALSECEKRLFKFLSTAAETDFYWDYDTYYTDNADQEAGMFLRENRILFPARRELPHDHFRSPKRIEAISTVSNAVQCKYVASILRKLAAEQGPLGKETAVVLTDENLLLPLLHALPAEIGKVNVTMGYPLKQSLSYSFVERLIELQNHARQKEGKPLFYHADVLGLLSHPYILESDPSRIVRMQEEIVRNRRITVAAEWLACTPLLATLFRSVEGWRGFSDYLLAVIAQIARMPYEDTEARRRVEFLNVISEEVIKLRNSLDNCEIELSISIY
;
A
#
# COMPACT_ATOMS: atom_id res chain seq x y z
N MET A 1 23.93 1.11 -23.12
CA MET A 1 24.76 0.63 -22.00
C MET A 1 23.94 -0.35 -21.20
N PRO A 2 24.53 -1.43 -20.66
CA PRO A 2 23.80 -2.37 -19.82
C PRO A 2 23.31 -1.66 -18.54
N GLY A 3 22.12 -2.02 -18.07
CA GLY A 3 21.62 -1.54 -16.78
C GLY A 3 22.19 -2.37 -15.64
N PHE A 4 22.08 -1.86 -14.40
CA PHE A 4 22.62 -2.50 -13.19
C PHE A 4 22.28 -3.99 -13.08
N LEU A 5 20.99 -4.38 -13.21
CA LEU A 5 20.60 -5.78 -13.11
C LEU A 5 21.14 -6.65 -14.27
N GLN A 6 21.42 -6.07 -15.44
CA GLN A 6 22.08 -6.78 -16.54
C GLN A 6 23.55 -7.07 -16.22
N GLU A 7 24.24 -6.12 -15.60
CA GLU A 7 25.64 -6.31 -15.16
C GLU A 7 25.73 -7.33 -14.02
N VAL A 8 24.79 -7.27 -13.05
CA VAL A 8 24.71 -8.29 -11.99
C VAL A 8 24.44 -9.69 -12.58
N ALA A 9 23.51 -9.79 -13.54
CA ALA A 9 23.21 -11.07 -14.18
C ALA A 9 24.42 -11.60 -14.96
N ALA A 10 25.16 -10.73 -15.67
CA ALA A 10 26.35 -11.11 -16.41
C ALA A 10 27.47 -11.59 -15.47
N ASP A 11 27.76 -10.85 -14.39
CA ASP A 11 28.77 -11.26 -13.41
C ASP A 11 28.45 -12.59 -12.73
N LEU A 12 27.18 -12.78 -12.35
CA LEU A 12 26.76 -14.05 -11.73
C LEU A 12 26.80 -15.21 -12.74
N TYR A 13 26.41 -14.99 -13.99
CA TYR A 13 26.48 -16.02 -15.01
C TYR A 13 27.94 -16.41 -15.35
N ASP A 14 28.83 -15.44 -15.46
CA ASP A 14 30.25 -15.65 -15.67
C ASP A 14 30.90 -16.49 -14.56
N ARG A 15 30.49 -16.26 -13.31
CA ARG A 15 31.09 -16.89 -12.13
C ARG A 15 30.50 -18.25 -11.80
N TYR A 16 29.21 -18.43 -11.99
CA TYR A 16 28.50 -19.61 -11.55
C TYR A 16 27.99 -20.52 -12.68
N GLY A 17 27.80 -19.97 -13.89
CA GLY A 17 27.30 -20.74 -15.03
C GLY A 17 26.03 -21.50 -14.68
N ASP A 18 26.08 -22.85 -14.81
CA ASP A 18 24.96 -23.73 -14.48
C ASP A 18 24.63 -23.77 -12.97
N ASP A 19 25.62 -23.54 -12.11
CA ASP A 19 25.43 -23.53 -10.65
C ASP A 19 24.70 -22.28 -10.14
N ILE A 20 24.29 -21.37 -11.01
CA ILE A 20 23.54 -20.18 -10.63
C ILE A 20 22.25 -20.53 -9.86
N SER A 21 21.70 -21.72 -10.08
CA SER A 21 20.54 -22.24 -9.35
C SER A 21 20.79 -22.46 -7.85
N SER A 22 22.07 -22.58 -7.43
CA SER A 22 22.45 -22.72 -6.02
C SER A 22 22.35 -21.41 -5.23
N LEU A 23 22.23 -20.27 -5.94
CA LEU A 23 22.19 -18.95 -5.33
C LEU A 23 20.80 -18.63 -4.77
N SER A 24 20.78 -17.86 -3.67
CA SER A 24 19.60 -17.18 -3.12
C SER A 24 19.74 -15.69 -3.33
N VAL A 25 19.01 -15.15 -4.29
CA VAL A 25 19.08 -13.72 -4.61
C VAL A 25 18.03 -12.94 -3.83
N LEU A 26 18.47 -11.95 -3.09
CA LEU A 26 17.67 -11.07 -2.27
C LEU A 26 17.47 -9.73 -2.97
N PHE A 27 16.23 -9.37 -3.26
CA PHE A 27 15.85 -8.12 -3.91
C PHE A 27 14.94 -7.27 -3.00
N PRO A 28 14.95 -5.94 -3.14
CA PRO A 28 14.04 -5.07 -2.42
C PRO A 28 12.59 -5.19 -2.88
N SER A 29 12.36 -5.69 -4.09
CA SER A 29 11.02 -5.86 -4.65
C SER A 29 10.92 -7.07 -5.58
N ARG A 30 9.70 -7.62 -5.69
CA ARG A 30 9.41 -8.72 -6.63
C ARG A 30 9.62 -8.33 -8.09
N ARG A 31 9.55 -7.04 -8.42
CA ARG A 31 9.74 -6.55 -9.78
C ARG A 31 11.21 -6.65 -10.23
N ALA A 32 12.16 -6.32 -9.38
CA ALA A 32 13.58 -6.45 -9.67
C ALA A 32 13.94 -7.86 -10.15
N ARG A 33 13.30 -8.89 -9.58
CA ARG A 33 13.43 -10.26 -10.06
C ARG A 33 13.07 -10.43 -11.53
N LEU A 34 11.95 -9.83 -11.99
CA LEU A 34 11.52 -10.00 -13.39
C LEU A 34 12.56 -9.45 -14.36
N PHE A 35 13.10 -8.28 -14.08
CA PHE A 35 14.17 -7.69 -14.90
C PHE A 35 15.47 -8.47 -14.81
N PHE A 36 15.80 -9.01 -13.64
CA PHE A 36 16.98 -9.87 -13.49
C PHE A 36 16.86 -11.16 -14.30
N ILE A 37 15.70 -11.84 -14.23
CA ILE A 37 15.47 -13.07 -15.00
C ILE A 37 15.49 -12.79 -16.51
N ASP A 38 14.88 -11.69 -16.95
CA ASP A 38 14.92 -11.28 -18.34
C ASP A 38 16.36 -11.02 -18.80
N ALA A 39 17.16 -10.31 -18.00
CA ALA A 39 18.58 -10.08 -18.28
C ALA A 39 19.35 -11.40 -18.33
N LEU A 40 19.16 -12.30 -17.37
CA LEU A 40 19.81 -13.60 -17.31
C LEU A 40 19.43 -14.47 -18.52
N SER A 41 18.15 -14.48 -18.91
CA SER A 41 17.69 -15.24 -20.08
C SER A 41 18.27 -14.74 -21.41
N GLY A 42 18.57 -13.43 -21.47
CA GLY A 42 19.18 -12.83 -22.65
C GLY A 42 20.66 -13.15 -22.87
N ILE A 43 21.37 -13.57 -21.81
CA ILE A 43 22.79 -13.92 -21.86
C ILE A 43 23.05 -15.43 -21.76
N ALA A 44 22.07 -16.21 -21.31
CA ALA A 44 22.19 -17.65 -21.15
C ALA A 44 22.24 -18.35 -22.52
N GLU A 45 23.30 -19.11 -22.79
CA GLU A 45 23.48 -19.85 -24.06
C GLU A 45 22.64 -21.15 -24.10
N ARG A 46 22.17 -21.61 -22.96
CA ARG A 46 21.39 -22.85 -22.79
C ARG A 46 20.32 -22.69 -21.68
N PRO A 47 19.31 -23.56 -21.64
CA PRO A 47 18.33 -23.55 -20.57
C PRO A 47 18.99 -23.70 -19.19
N LEU A 48 18.65 -22.79 -18.26
CA LEU A 48 19.15 -22.77 -16.89
C LEU A 48 18.01 -22.89 -15.89
N TRP A 49 18.29 -23.51 -14.75
CA TRP A 49 17.43 -23.37 -13.59
C TRP A 49 17.69 -21.99 -12.96
N GLN A 50 16.61 -21.24 -12.76
CA GLN A 50 16.73 -19.92 -12.11
C GLN A 50 17.24 -20.04 -10.68
N PRO A 51 17.97 -19.05 -10.15
CA PRO A 51 18.33 -19.01 -8.74
C PRO A 51 17.08 -18.90 -7.86
N ARG A 52 17.19 -19.34 -6.62
CA ARG A 52 16.17 -19.04 -5.62
C ARG A 52 16.17 -17.54 -5.38
N TRP A 53 15.00 -16.95 -5.28
CA TRP A 53 14.85 -15.53 -4.98
C TRP A 53 13.94 -15.35 -3.76
N THR A 54 14.16 -14.27 -3.03
CA THR A 54 13.39 -13.94 -1.85
C THR A 54 13.36 -12.42 -1.66
N THR A 55 12.37 -11.92 -0.96
CA THR A 55 12.32 -10.52 -0.50
C THR A 55 12.79 -10.43 0.96
N ILE A 56 13.04 -9.21 1.44
CA ILE A 56 13.41 -8.99 2.84
C ILE A 56 12.33 -9.56 3.78
N ASP A 57 11.05 -9.25 3.53
CA ASP A 57 9.95 -9.66 4.38
C ASP A 57 9.81 -11.20 4.43
N GLU A 58 9.99 -11.87 3.28
CA GLU A 58 9.95 -13.32 3.21
C GLU A 58 11.11 -13.96 3.99
N LEU A 59 12.32 -13.40 3.86
CA LEU A 59 13.50 -13.89 4.58
C LEU A 59 13.40 -13.61 6.09
N MET A 60 12.95 -12.43 6.49
CA MET A 60 12.71 -12.10 7.89
C MET A 60 11.61 -12.98 8.51
N SER A 61 10.57 -13.32 7.74
CA SER A 61 9.53 -14.26 8.17
C SER A 61 10.08 -15.67 8.35
N GLU A 62 10.93 -16.14 7.43
CA GLU A 62 11.65 -17.44 7.56
C GLU A 62 12.49 -17.47 8.85
N ILE A 63 13.25 -16.42 9.11
CA ILE A 63 14.12 -16.32 10.28
C ILE A 63 13.30 -16.20 11.57
N SER A 64 12.29 -15.35 11.63
CA SER A 64 11.51 -15.13 12.85
C SER A 64 10.55 -16.29 13.16
N GLY A 65 10.07 -17.00 12.14
CA GLY A 65 8.99 -17.99 12.24
C GLY A 65 7.59 -17.37 12.41
N LEU A 66 7.46 -16.04 12.29
CA LEU A 66 6.20 -15.32 12.40
C LEU A 66 5.60 -15.05 11.02
N ARG A 67 4.26 -14.94 10.98
CA ARG A 67 3.51 -14.62 9.75
C ARG A 67 2.95 -13.20 9.84
N ILE A 68 3.09 -12.46 8.76
CA ILE A 68 2.49 -11.13 8.66
C ILE A 68 0.98 -11.29 8.55
N GLY A 69 0.25 -10.65 9.47
CA GLY A 69 -1.21 -10.62 9.50
C GLY A 69 -1.81 -9.66 8.49
N ASP A 70 -3.08 -9.89 8.16
CA ASP A 70 -3.87 -8.93 7.39
C ASP A 70 -4.02 -7.61 8.16
N ARG A 71 -3.96 -6.48 7.42
CA ARG A 71 -3.93 -5.15 8.04
C ARG A 71 -5.18 -4.82 8.84
N VAL A 72 -6.36 -5.16 8.33
CA VAL A 72 -7.63 -4.91 9.03
C VAL A 72 -7.66 -5.72 10.34
N ARG A 73 -7.23 -6.98 10.29
CA ARG A 73 -7.13 -7.83 11.47
C ARG A 73 -6.12 -7.29 12.49
N LEU A 74 -4.98 -6.78 12.04
CA LEU A 74 -3.99 -6.16 12.93
C LEU A 74 -4.54 -4.93 13.65
N VAL A 75 -5.23 -4.03 12.93
CA VAL A 75 -5.88 -2.85 13.53
C VAL A 75 -6.99 -3.26 14.50
N THR A 76 -7.74 -4.31 14.17
CA THR A 76 -8.78 -4.85 15.03
C THR A 76 -8.22 -5.42 16.34
N GLU A 77 -7.13 -6.20 16.27
CA GLU A 77 -6.48 -6.72 17.47
C GLU A 77 -5.81 -5.61 18.30
N LEU A 78 -5.32 -4.56 17.62
CA LEU A 78 -4.81 -3.35 18.29
C LEU A 78 -5.93 -2.61 19.02
N TYR A 79 -7.12 -2.48 18.40
CA TYR A 79 -8.28 -1.89 19.03
C TYR A 79 -8.69 -2.62 20.32
N LYS A 80 -8.72 -3.95 20.31
CA LYS A 80 -9.05 -4.74 21.50
C LYS A 80 -8.14 -4.41 22.67
N VAL A 81 -6.85 -4.27 22.42
CA VAL A 81 -5.88 -3.87 23.44
C VAL A 81 -6.06 -2.41 23.83
N TYR A 82 -6.21 -1.51 22.86
CA TYR A 82 -6.36 -0.08 23.13
C TYR A 82 -7.63 0.23 23.94
N SER A 83 -8.74 -0.44 23.64
CA SER A 83 -10.03 -0.25 24.32
C SER A 83 -10.03 -0.66 25.81
N GLU A 84 -9.07 -1.48 26.24
CA GLU A 84 -8.86 -1.79 27.67
C GLU A 84 -8.34 -0.56 28.45
N PHE A 85 -7.63 0.34 27.77
CA PHE A 85 -7.09 1.57 28.35
C PHE A 85 -7.99 2.78 28.09
N HIS A 86 -8.60 2.83 26.90
CA HIS A 86 -9.43 3.95 26.44
C HIS A 86 -10.71 3.43 25.81
N PRO A 87 -11.85 3.51 26.53
CA PRO A 87 -13.14 3.09 25.99
C PRO A 87 -13.59 4.06 24.89
N GLU A 88 -13.40 3.68 23.66
CA GLU A 88 -13.79 4.41 22.46
C GLU A 88 -14.40 3.46 21.43
N SER A 89 -15.28 3.97 20.55
CA SER A 89 -15.83 3.15 19.48
C SER A 89 -14.78 2.82 18.43
N PHE A 90 -14.87 1.66 17.79
CA PHE A 90 -13.95 1.25 16.73
C PHE A 90 -13.92 2.26 15.57
N ASP A 91 -15.06 2.83 15.22
CA ASP A 91 -15.20 3.83 14.15
C ASP A 91 -14.28 5.04 14.36
N LYS A 92 -14.16 5.52 15.60
CA LYS A 92 -13.27 6.63 15.93
C LYS A 92 -11.82 6.21 15.99
N PHE A 93 -11.57 4.97 16.43
CA PHE A 93 -10.24 4.43 16.59
C PHE A 93 -9.60 4.05 15.25
N TYR A 94 -10.35 3.59 14.25
CA TYR A 94 -9.80 2.91 13.07
C TYR A 94 -8.65 3.69 12.40
N PHE A 95 -8.87 4.94 12.02
CA PHE A 95 -7.85 5.77 11.36
C PHE A 95 -6.66 6.07 12.27
N TRP A 96 -6.92 6.28 13.55
CA TRP A 96 -5.87 6.42 14.57
C TRP A 96 -5.08 5.13 14.74
N GLY A 97 -5.77 4.00 14.79
CA GLY A 97 -5.17 2.67 14.88
C GLY A 97 -4.26 2.33 13.70
N GLU A 98 -4.64 2.75 12.49
CA GLU A 98 -3.81 2.62 11.28
C GLU A 98 -2.48 3.40 11.41
N MET A 99 -2.54 4.62 11.91
CA MET A 99 -1.35 5.44 12.17
C MET A 99 -0.49 4.80 13.25
N LEU A 100 -1.09 4.40 14.37
CA LEU A 100 -0.38 3.79 15.49
C LEU A 100 0.30 2.48 15.11
N LEU A 101 -0.35 1.65 14.28
CA LEU A 101 0.24 0.43 13.74
C LEU A 101 1.47 0.74 12.89
N THR A 102 1.44 1.82 12.10
CA THR A 102 2.56 2.27 11.27
C THR A 102 3.72 2.79 12.13
N ASP A 103 3.43 3.49 13.22
CA ASP A 103 4.44 3.96 14.16
C ASP A 103 5.11 2.78 14.89
N PHE A 104 4.33 1.80 15.34
CA PHE A 104 4.87 0.58 15.95
C PHE A 104 5.73 -0.23 14.97
N ASP A 105 5.32 -0.29 13.69
CA ASP A 105 6.11 -0.91 12.63
C ASP A 105 7.49 -0.24 12.49
N THR A 106 7.51 1.09 12.51
CA THR A 106 8.75 1.88 12.42
C THR A 106 9.63 1.69 13.66
N ILE A 107 9.07 1.77 14.87
CA ILE A 107 9.78 1.52 16.13
C ILE A 107 10.50 0.16 16.09
N ASP A 108 9.83 -0.87 15.60
CA ASP A 108 10.37 -2.22 15.50
C ASP A 108 11.44 -2.35 14.42
N LYS A 109 11.24 -1.81 13.23
CA LYS A 109 12.22 -1.85 12.11
C LYS A 109 13.54 -1.18 12.46
N TYR A 110 13.48 -0.08 13.23
CA TYR A 110 14.66 0.66 13.65
C TYR A 110 15.20 0.21 15.00
N LEU A 111 14.62 -0.85 15.61
CA LEU A 111 15.04 -1.40 16.91
C LEU A 111 15.04 -0.36 18.04
N ILE A 112 14.18 0.64 17.95
CA ILE A 112 14.06 1.69 18.95
C ILE A 112 13.60 1.07 20.28
N ASP A 113 14.17 1.52 21.38
CA ASP A 113 13.69 1.19 22.72
C ASP A 113 12.37 1.93 22.97
N ALA A 114 11.27 1.18 22.87
CA ALA A 114 9.93 1.74 23.02
C ALA A 114 9.67 2.26 24.44
N ASP A 115 10.26 1.64 25.47
CA ASP A 115 10.09 2.08 26.86
C ASP A 115 10.78 3.42 27.09
N MET A 116 11.97 3.62 26.52
CA MET A 116 12.65 4.92 26.53
C MET A 116 11.90 5.96 25.70
N LEU A 117 11.45 5.59 24.51
CA LEU A 117 10.72 6.50 23.62
C LEU A 117 9.46 7.05 24.30
N PHE A 118 8.59 6.16 24.80
CA PHE A 118 7.32 6.57 25.39
C PHE A 118 7.50 7.25 26.75
N ARG A 119 8.56 6.94 27.50
CA ARG A 119 8.91 7.61 28.76
C ARG A 119 9.44 9.02 28.52
N ASN A 120 10.40 9.19 27.61
CA ASN A 120 11.01 10.49 27.31
C ASN A 120 10.01 11.53 26.81
N LEU A 121 8.93 11.09 26.17
CA LEU A 121 7.86 11.99 25.74
C LEU A 121 6.97 12.45 26.92
N ALA A 122 6.90 11.67 28.01
CA ALA A 122 6.29 12.10 29.26
C ALA A 122 7.23 13.03 30.07
N ASP A 123 8.54 12.85 29.96
CA ASP A 123 9.58 13.56 30.75
C ASP A 123 10.22 14.73 29.96
N ILE A 124 9.50 15.31 28.97
CA ILE A 124 9.98 16.49 28.19
C ILE A 124 10.46 17.64 29.08
N LYS A 125 10.01 17.72 30.34
CA LYS A 125 10.52 18.70 31.32
C LYS A 125 12.01 18.55 31.64
N GLU A 126 12.60 17.36 31.56
CA GLU A 126 14.04 17.16 31.74
C GLU A 126 14.86 17.57 30.49
N LEU A 127 14.25 17.51 29.28
CA LEU A 127 14.88 17.91 28.02
C LEU A 127 14.99 19.45 27.85
N GLU A 128 14.26 20.24 28.62
CA GLU A 128 14.36 21.71 28.61
C GLU A 128 15.73 22.26 29.16
N ALA A 129 16.52 21.42 29.80
CA ALA A 129 17.76 21.84 30.42
C ALA A 129 18.96 21.94 29.47
N ASP A 130 19.02 21.16 28.38
CA ASP A 130 20.08 21.27 27.35
C ASP A 130 19.59 20.87 25.95
N VAL A 131 19.18 21.86 25.19
CA VAL A 131 18.69 21.69 23.79
C VAL A 131 19.74 22.07 22.74
N SER A 132 20.97 22.33 23.12
CA SER A 132 22.05 22.87 22.25
C SER A 132 22.45 21.92 21.12
N TYR A 133 22.16 20.62 21.24
CA TYR A 133 22.47 19.56 20.26
C TYR A 133 21.32 19.25 19.30
N LEU A 134 20.16 19.89 19.45
CA LEU A 134 18.99 19.61 18.66
C LEU A 134 18.92 20.47 17.40
N SER A 135 18.47 19.85 16.31
CA SER A 135 18.22 20.56 15.06
C SER A 135 17.05 21.56 15.19
N PRO A 136 16.99 22.60 14.35
CA PRO A 136 15.87 23.56 14.34
C PRO A 136 14.49 22.93 14.20
N VAL A 137 14.39 21.77 13.53
CA VAL A 137 13.14 21.01 13.37
C VAL A 137 12.77 20.32 14.68
N GLN A 138 13.73 19.70 15.35
CA GLN A 138 13.54 19.07 16.67
C GLN A 138 13.15 20.10 17.73
N LEU A 139 13.79 21.27 17.71
CA LEU A 139 13.43 22.39 18.60
C LEU A 139 11.99 22.86 18.38
N LYS A 140 11.51 22.94 17.14
CA LYS A 140 10.11 23.25 16.85
C LYS A 140 9.14 22.18 17.36
N ILE A 141 9.50 20.92 17.24
CA ILE A 141 8.73 19.79 17.77
C ILE A 141 8.68 19.88 19.30
N ILE A 142 9.81 20.12 19.96
CA ILE A 142 9.87 20.27 21.43
C ILE A 142 9.08 21.51 21.88
N ALA A 143 9.21 22.64 21.20
CA ALA A 143 8.44 23.85 21.51
C ALA A 143 6.92 23.62 21.31
N PHE A 144 6.54 22.88 20.31
CA PHE A 144 5.15 22.43 20.12
C PHE A 144 4.68 21.60 21.33
N TRP A 145 5.48 20.61 21.76
CA TRP A 145 5.17 19.72 22.87
C TRP A 145 5.25 20.42 24.24
N ALA A 146 6.20 21.34 24.46
CA ALA A 146 6.29 22.12 25.68
C ALA A 146 5.02 22.93 25.96
N ASN A 147 4.34 23.42 24.92
CA ASN A 147 3.04 24.06 25.06
C ASN A 147 1.93 23.11 25.55
N PHE A 148 2.14 21.79 25.53
CA PHE A 148 1.19 20.80 26.03
C PHE A 148 1.46 20.35 27.47
N THR A 149 2.63 20.65 28.06
CA THR A 149 3.04 20.14 29.38
C THR A 149 2.80 21.07 30.56
N ASP A 150 2.29 22.29 30.34
CA ASP A 150 1.95 23.20 31.43
C ASP A 150 0.61 22.81 32.07
N GLU A 151 0.68 22.08 33.20
CA GLU A 151 -0.49 21.47 33.88
C GLU A 151 -1.51 22.48 34.39
N THR A 152 -1.13 23.75 34.57
CA THR A 152 -2.01 24.77 35.14
C THR A 152 -2.99 25.39 34.12
N SER A 153 -2.75 25.18 32.82
CA SER A 153 -3.55 25.76 31.71
C SER A 153 -4.04 24.77 30.65
N LEU A 154 -3.93 23.45 30.92
CA LEU A 154 -4.30 22.41 29.95
C LEU A 154 -5.81 22.38 29.72
N SER A 155 -6.23 22.52 28.46
CA SER A 155 -7.60 22.21 28.05
C SER A 155 -7.91 20.71 28.28
N GLU A 156 -9.19 20.37 28.40
CA GLU A 156 -9.62 18.97 28.57
C GLU A 156 -9.10 18.07 27.45
N GLU A 157 -8.99 18.60 26.23
CA GLU A 157 -8.45 17.91 25.05
C GLU A 157 -6.96 17.61 25.18
N LYS A 158 -6.17 18.56 25.73
CA LYS A 158 -4.73 18.34 25.99
C LYS A 158 -4.51 17.28 27.06
N ARG A 159 -5.34 17.26 28.11
CA ARG A 159 -5.26 16.21 29.15
C ARG A 159 -5.59 14.82 28.60
N ARG A 160 -6.62 14.71 27.77
CA ARG A 160 -6.97 13.46 27.07
C ARG A 160 -5.82 12.98 26.19
N PHE A 161 -5.21 13.89 25.43
CA PHE A 161 -4.09 13.57 24.57
C PHE A 161 -2.88 13.02 25.38
N LEU A 162 -2.48 13.68 26.46
CA LEU A 162 -1.40 13.21 27.33
C LEU A 162 -1.72 11.85 27.98
N ALA A 163 -2.97 11.64 28.39
CA ALA A 163 -3.41 10.36 28.94
C ALA A 163 -3.27 9.23 27.91
N VAL A 164 -3.65 9.46 26.64
CA VAL A 164 -3.43 8.48 25.57
C VAL A 164 -1.95 8.18 25.41
N TRP A 165 -1.11 9.22 25.38
CA TRP A 165 0.33 9.06 25.18
C TRP A 165 1.00 8.22 26.26
N GLN A 166 0.64 8.44 27.53
CA GLN A 166 1.18 7.68 28.68
C GLN A 166 0.85 6.18 28.60
N THR A 167 -0.22 5.82 27.91
CA THR A 167 -0.64 4.41 27.74
C THR A 167 -0.08 3.73 26.51
N LEU A 168 0.55 4.46 25.56
CA LEU A 168 1.07 3.87 24.32
C LEU A 168 2.14 2.80 24.55
N GLY A 169 3.00 2.97 25.54
CA GLY A 169 3.98 1.96 25.93
C GLY A 169 3.36 0.65 26.39
N PRO A 170 2.46 0.67 27.39
CA PRO A 170 1.64 -0.49 27.75
C PRO A 170 0.87 -1.10 26.55
N VAL A 171 0.17 -0.29 25.75
CA VAL A 171 -0.56 -0.76 24.56
C VAL A 171 0.38 -1.48 23.59
N TYR A 172 1.53 -0.91 23.28
CA TYR A 172 2.54 -1.53 22.39
C TYR A 172 2.98 -2.92 22.90
N ARG A 173 3.32 -3.04 24.21
CA ARG A 173 3.75 -4.32 24.79
C ARG A 173 2.63 -5.37 24.76
N THR A 174 1.46 -5.02 25.28
CA THR A 174 0.31 -5.93 25.32
C THR A 174 -0.12 -6.35 23.92
N PHE A 175 -0.10 -5.43 22.95
CA PHE A 175 -0.40 -5.75 21.56
C PHE A 175 0.57 -6.76 20.96
N ARG A 176 1.87 -6.59 21.15
CA ARG A 176 2.88 -7.55 20.68
C ARG A 176 2.73 -8.93 21.32
N GLU A 177 2.45 -9.00 22.63
CA GLU A 177 2.20 -10.26 23.34
C GLU A 177 0.96 -10.95 22.78
N ARG A 178 -0.12 -10.21 22.56
CA ARG A 178 -1.35 -10.70 21.95
C ARG A 178 -1.11 -11.25 20.55
N LEU A 179 -0.41 -10.53 19.68
CA LEU A 179 -0.10 -11.00 18.34
C LEU A 179 0.76 -12.27 18.35
N ARG A 180 1.74 -12.36 19.26
CA ARG A 180 2.54 -13.60 19.45
C ARG A 180 1.67 -14.79 19.81
N SER A 181 0.72 -14.60 20.73
CA SER A 181 -0.22 -15.67 21.13
C SER A 181 -1.11 -16.15 19.97
N LEU A 182 -1.39 -15.28 19.01
CA LEU A 182 -2.16 -15.58 17.79
C LEU A 182 -1.30 -16.11 16.63
N GLY A 183 0.02 -16.21 16.81
CA GLY A 183 0.96 -16.61 15.74
C GLY A 183 1.04 -15.61 14.59
N MET A 184 0.71 -14.35 14.85
CA MET A 184 0.70 -13.24 13.88
C MET A 184 1.66 -12.14 14.28
N ALA A 185 2.01 -11.28 13.32
CA ALA A 185 2.81 -10.09 13.54
C ALA A 185 2.55 -9.04 12.46
N TYR A 186 2.84 -7.77 12.72
CA TYR A 186 3.05 -6.77 11.68
C TYR A 186 4.50 -6.82 11.18
N THR A 187 4.79 -6.20 10.05
CA THR A 187 6.09 -6.32 9.35
C THR A 187 7.27 -5.96 10.26
N GLY A 188 7.24 -4.82 10.94
CA GLY A 188 8.31 -4.41 11.85
C GLY A 188 8.53 -5.39 13.01
N MET A 189 7.46 -5.96 13.56
CA MET A 189 7.55 -7.00 14.59
C MET A 189 8.25 -8.26 14.09
N VAL A 190 7.98 -8.68 12.82
CA VAL A 190 8.69 -9.78 12.16
C VAL A 190 10.17 -9.46 12.03
N HIS A 191 10.49 -8.25 11.54
CA HIS A 191 11.88 -7.80 11.37
C HIS A 191 12.63 -7.75 12.70
N ARG A 192 12.05 -7.17 13.75
CA ARG A 192 12.65 -7.14 15.08
C ARG A 192 12.86 -8.56 15.63
N ALA A 193 11.85 -9.42 15.54
CA ALA A 193 11.96 -10.79 16.03
C ALA A 193 13.06 -11.58 15.31
N ALA A 194 13.19 -11.39 13.99
CA ALA A 194 14.29 -11.97 13.22
C ALA A 194 15.65 -11.43 13.68
N ALA A 195 15.78 -10.11 13.82
CA ALA A 195 17.01 -9.47 14.27
C ALA A 195 17.42 -9.88 15.72
N GLU A 196 16.46 -10.06 16.61
CA GLU A 196 16.65 -10.56 17.97
C GLU A 196 17.08 -12.03 17.96
N ARG A 197 16.44 -12.87 17.13
CA ARG A 197 16.78 -14.29 16.98
C ARG A 197 18.20 -14.48 16.42
N ILE A 198 18.57 -13.69 15.42
CA ILE A 198 19.94 -13.65 14.88
C ILE A 198 20.94 -13.30 15.99
N LYS A 199 20.65 -12.22 16.76
CA LYS A 199 21.54 -11.77 17.87
C LYS A 199 21.72 -12.84 18.94
N ALA A 200 20.68 -13.61 19.23
CA ALA A 200 20.70 -14.68 20.21
C ALA A 200 21.37 -15.99 19.68
N GLY A 201 21.81 -16.04 18.42
CA GLY A 201 22.35 -17.27 17.80
C GLY A 201 21.28 -18.36 17.57
N GLY A 202 20.01 -17.98 17.61
CA GLY A 202 18.87 -18.90 17.51
C GLY A 202 18.50 -19.31 16.08
N PHE A 203 19.33 -18.95 15.08
CA PHE A 203 19.07 -19.30 13.68
C PHE A 203 20.37 -19.53 12.92
N ALA A 204 20.38 -20.54 12.05
CA ALA A 204 21.46 -20.81 11.12
C ALA A 204 20.89 -21.22 9.76
N PHE A 205 21.53 -20.80 8.70
CA PHE A 205 21.24 -21.30 7.36
C PHE A 205 21.90 -22.66 7.12
N PRO A 206 21.37 -23.49 6.19
CA PRO A 206 22.11 -24.64 5.68
C PRO A 206 23.46 -24.19 5.10
N GLU A 207 24.52 -24.93 5.38
CA GLU A 207 25.90 -24.59 4.98
C GLU A 207 26.10 -24.35 3.48
N SER A 208 25.27 -24.95 2.64
CA SER A 208 25.32 -24.77 1.17
C SER A 208 24.63 -23.53 0.64
N ARG A 209 24.02 -22.71 1.50
CA ARG A 209 23.24 -21.55 1.04
C ARG A 209 24.15 -20.35 0.78
N ARG A 210 24.16 -19.88 -0.47
CA ARG A 210 24.89 -18.68 -0.90
C ARG A 210 23.90 -17.57 -1.18
N PHE A 211 24.24 -16.33 -0.77
CA PHE A 211 23.36 -15.19 -0.96
C PHE A 211 23.94 -14.17 -1.92
N VAL A 212 23.06 -13.54 -2.67
CA VAL A 212 23.34 -12.36 -3.48
C VAL A 212 22.34 -11.29 -3.05
N VAL A 213 22.84 -10.15 -2.59
CA VAL A 213 22.03 -8.99 -2.16
C VAL A 213 22.19 -7.91 -3.21
N ALA A 214 21.12 -7.51 -3.89
CA ALA A 214 21.24 -6.58 -5.01
C ALA A 214 20.14 -5.50 -5.01
N GLY A 215 20.54 -4.25 -5.29
CA GLY A 215 19.64 -3.13 -5.58
C GLY A 215 19.01 -2.46 -4.34
N PHE A 216 19.61 -2.59 -3.17
CA PHE A 216 19.18 -1.90 -1.94
C PHE A 216 19.80 -0.51 -1.84
N ASN A 217 19.14 0.38 -1.08
CA ASN A 217 19.63 1.74 -0.80
C ASN A 217 19.50 2.03 0.71
N ALA A 218 18.43 2.71 1.17
CA ALA A 218 18.23 2.94 2.59
C ALA A 218 17.91 1.63 3.32
N LEU A 219 18.61 1.35 4.42
CA LEU A 219 18.43 0.15 5.23
C LEU A 219 17.94 0.51 6.63
N SER A 220 16.94 -0.20 7.12
CA SER A 220 16.56 -0.16 8.53
C SER A 220 17.60 -0.88 9.40
N GLU A 221 17.59 -0.64 10.72
CA GLU A 221 18.52 -1.29 11.63
C GLU A 221 18.34 -2.84 11.66
N CYS A 222 17.12 -3.33 11.46
CA CYS A 222 16.88 -4.77 11.31
C CYS A 222 17.53 -5.33 10.04
N GLU A 223 17.45 -4.62 8.93
CA GLU A 223 18.07 -5.03 7.65
C GLU A 223 19.60 -4.97 7.73
N LYS A 224 20.17 -3.95 8.37
CA LYS A 224 21.62 -3.89 8.63
C LYS A 224 22.09 -5.10 9.45
N ARG A 225 21.34 -5.51 10.48
CA ARG A 225 21.66 -6.72 11.26
C ARG A 225 21.55 -7.98 10.43
N LEU A 226 20.53 -8.10 9.59
CA LEU A 226 20.39 -9.22 8.66
C LEU A 226 21.58 -9.29 7.71
N PHE A 227 21.97 -8.21 7.06
CA PHE A 227 23.08 -8.18 6.12
C PHE A 227 24.41 -8.52 6.78
N LYS A 228 24.63 -8.01 8.00
CA LYS A 228 25.78 -8.40 8.80
C LYS A 228 25.79 -9.88 9.14
N PHE A 229 24.64 -10.45 9.45
CA PHE A 229 24.51 -11.89 9.69
C PHE A 229 24.78 -12.69 8.43
N LEU A 230 24.20 -12.30 7.29
CA LEU A 230 24.45 -12.96 6.00
C LEU A 230 25.93 -12.96 5.64
N SER A 231 26.63 -11.83 5.82
CA SER A 231 28.06 -11.70 5.51
C SER A 231 28.98 -12.56 6.38
N THR A 232 28.50 -13.02 7.55
CA THR A 232 29.30 -13.84 8.48
C THR A 232 28.87 -15.31 8.52
N ALA A 233 27.59 -15.59 8.28
CA ALA A 233 27.02 -16.93 8.40
C ALA A 233 26.93 -17.70 7.06
N ALA A 234 27.08 -17.00 5.93
CA ALA A 234 27.01 -17.60 4.60
C ALA A 234 27.93 -16.86 3.62
N GLU A 235 28.26 -17.52 2.51
CA GLU A 235 28.91 -16.84 1.39
C GLU A 235 27.89 -15.83 0.81
N THR A 236 28.22 -14.52 0.89
CA THR A 236 27.29 -13.47 0.49
C THR A 236 28.01 -12.43 -0.38
N ASP A 237 27.42 -12.17 -1.54
CA ASP A 237 27.87 -11.12 -2.45
C ASP A 237 26.88 -9.95 -2.41
N PHE A 238 27.40 -8.71 -2.26
CA PHE A 238 26.62 -7.49 -2.31
C PHE A 238 26.84 -6.76 -3.62
N TYR A 239 25.77 -6.23 -4.21
CA TYR A 239 25.79 -5.41 -5.41
C TYR A 239 24.98 -4.15 -5.15
N TRP A 240 25.67 -3.00 -5.27
CA TRP A 240 25.11 -1.68 -5.03
C TRP A 240 24.94 -0.95 -6.36
N ASP A 241 23.74 -0.44 -6.60
CA ASP A 241 23.43 0.39 -7.76
C ASP A 241 23.70 1.85 -7.43
N TYR A 242 24.78 2.41 -7.96
CA TYR A 242 25.18 3.78 -7.69
C TYR A 242 25.85 4.45 -8.87
N ASP A 243 25.73 5.77 -8.92
CA ASP A 243 26.49 6.62 -9.84
C ASP A 243 27.51 7.43 -9.04
N THR A 244 28.73 7.51 -9.55
CA THR A 244 29.85 8.19 -8.89
C THR A 244 29.58 9.66 -8.64
N TYR A 245 28.72 10.29 -9.46
CA TYR A 245 28.28 11.67 -9.22
C TYR A 245 27.67 11.87 -7.83
N TYR A 246 26.89 10.90 -7.34
CA TYR A 246 26.24 10.99 -6.05
C TYR A 246 27.09 10.46 -4.89
N THR A 247 27.94 9.47 -5.15
CA THR A 247 28.70 8.81 -4.09
C THR A 247 30.06 9.44 -3.80
N ASP A 248 30.70 10.10 -4.80
CA ASP A 248 32.00 10.72 -4.62
C ASP A 248 31.93 12.11 -3.96
N ASN A 249 30.74 12.73 -3.98
CA ASN A 249 30.51 14.00 -3.30
C ASN A 249 29.73 13.79 -2.00
N ALA A 250 30.35 14.13 -0.87
CA ALA A 250 29.75 13.99 0.46
C ALA A 250 28.51 14.87 0.68
N ASP A 251 28.42 16.01 -0.03
CA ASP A 251 27.30 16.95 0.07
C ASP A 251 26.03 16.45 -0.67
N GLN A 252 26.16 15.41 -1.49
CA GLN A 252 25.02 14.82 -2.19
C GLN A 252 24.26 13.86 -1.29
N GLU A 253 23.07 14.26 -0.83
CA GLU A 253 22.20 13.43 0.02
C GLU A 253 21.80 12.10 -0.63
N ALA A 254 21.57 12.10 -1.94
CA ALA A 254 21.18 10.90 -2.69
C ALA A 254 22.19 9.74 -2.60
N GLY A 255 23.48 10.06 -2.37
CA GLY A 255 24.53 9.06 -2.18
C GLY A 255 24.76 8.63 -0.72
N MET A 256 24.09 9.24 0.26
CA MET A 256 24.39 9.08 1.68
C MET A 256 24.33 7.61 2.15
N PHE A 257 23.22 6.96 1.92
CA PHE A 257 23.03 5.56 2.34
C PHE A 257 23.95 4.59 1.58
N LEU A 258 24.18 4.83 0.30
CA LEU A 258 25.08 4.01 -0.52
C LEU A 258 26.54 4.13 -0.07
N ARG A 259 27.01 5.32 0.31
CA ARG A 259 28.34 5.50 0.91
C ARG A 259 28.49 4.69 2.20
N GLU A 260 27.50 4.73 3.10
CA GLU A 260 27.46 3.95 4.33
C GLU A 260 27.46 2.44 4.03
N ASN A 261 26.54 2.00 3.17
CA ASN A 261 26.35 0.58 2.86
C ASN A 261 27.59 -0.05 2.22
N ARG A 262 28.28 0.66 1.33
CA ARG A 262 29.52 0.17 0.70
C ARG A 262 30.65 -0.01 1.69
N ILE A 263 30.68 0.78 2.76
CA ILE A 263 31.65 0.63 3.85
C ILE A 263 31.27 -0.57 4.75
N LEU A 264 29.99 -0.68 5.12
CA LEU A 264 29.50 -1.73 6.01
C LEU A 264 29.44 -3.10 5.35
N PHE A 265 29.10 -3.14 4.08
CA PHE A 265 28.89 -4.35 3.29
C PHE A 265 29.57 -4.20 1.93
N PRO A 266 30.91 -4.32 1.89
CA PRO A 266 31.67 -4.09 0.65
C PRO A 266 31.29 -5.10 -0.42
N ALA A 267 31.10 -4.60 -1.63
CA ALA A 267 30.84 -5.43 -2.80
C ALA A 267 32.09 -6.25 -3.14
N ARG A 268 31.91 -7.51 -3.54
CA ARG A 268 33.01 -8.31 -4.08
C ARG A 268 33.48 -7.76 -5.43
N ARG A 269 32.55 -7.27 -6.25
CA ARG A 269 32.80 -6.56 -7.48
C ARG A 269 32.03 -5.25 -7.47
N GLU A 270 32.73 -4.16 -7.57
CA GLU A 270 32.14 -2.83 -7.73
C GLU A 270 31.64 -2.65 -9.16
N LEU A 271 30.44 -2.10 -9.31
CA LEU A 271 29.79 -1.77 -10.57
C LEU A 271 29.51 -0.27 -10.60
N PRO A 272 30.55 0.60 -10.71
CA PRO A 272 30.35 2.03 -10.68
C PRO A 272 29.78 2.52 -12.02
N HIS A 273 28.80 3.39 -11.96
CA HIS A 273 28.27 4.11 -13.10
C HIS A 273 28.70 5.58 -13.05
N ASP A 274 28.95 6.18 -14.20
CA ASP A 274 29.17 7.63 -14.38
C ASP A 274 28.26 8.15 -15.51
N HIS A 275 27.00 7.70 -15.49
CA HIS A 275 26.03 8.02 -16.53
C HIS A 275 25.39 9.39 -16.31
N PHE A 276 25.37 9.88 -15.05
CA PHE A 276 24.76 11.18 -14.76
C PHE A 276 25.49 12.32 -15.46
N ARG A 277 26.81 12.25 -15.61
CA ARG A 277 27.64 13.24 -16.32
C ARG A 277 27.60 13.12 -17.84
N SER A 278 27.11 12.01 -18.35
CA SER A 278 27.02 11.80 -19.80
C SER A 278 26.07 12.80 -20.44
N PRO A 279 26.34 13.25 -21.69
CA PRO A 279 25.45 14.14 -22.41
C PRO A 279 24.03 13.58 -22.51
N LYS A 280 23.04 14.40 -22.18
CA LYS A 280 21.63 14.05 -22.24
C LYS A 280 20.84 15.10 -23.01
N ARG A 281 19.86 14.69 -23.78
CA ARG A 281 18.87 15.60 -24.35
C ARG A 281 17.74 15.78 -23.34
N ILE A 282 17.60 16.98 -22.80
CA ILE A 282 16.57 17.36 -21.84
C ILE A 282 15.70 18.44 -22.48
N GLU A 283 14.41 18.20 -22.54
CA GLU A 283 13.41 19.15 -23.00
C GLU A 283 12.40 19.43 -21.89
N ALA A 284 12.23 20.70 -21.57
CA ALA A 284 11.20 21.14 -20.60
C ALA A 284 10.04 21.78 -21.37
N ILE A 285 8.84 21.25 -21.18
CA ILE A 285 7.65 21.64 -21.93
C ILE A 285 6.58 22.08 -20.94
N SER A 286 6.10 23.32 -21.09
CA SER A 286 4.99 23.86 -20.32
C SER A 286 3.68 23.69 -21.10
N THR A 287 2.63 23.29 -20.40
CA THR A 287 1.30 23.12 -20.96
C THR A 287 0.26 23.89 -20.12
N VAL A 288 -0.87 24.24 -20.73
CA VAL A 288 -1.92 25.05 -20.09
C VAL A 288 -2.77 24.25 -19.09
N SER A 289 -2.72 22.92 -19.13
CA SER A 289 -3.45 22.04 -18.21
C SER A 289 -2.92 20.62 -18.20
N ASN A 290 -3.25 19.86 -17.14
CA ASN A 290 -2.88 18.45 -16.99
C ASN A 290 -3.43 17.57 -18.15
N ALA A 291 -4.63 17.84 -18.63
CA ALA A 291 -5.22 17.11 -19.76
C ALA A 291 -4.41 17.36 -21.06
N VAL A 292 -3.97 18.58 -21.29
CA VAL A 292 -3.09 18.93 -22.44
C VAL A 292 -1.72 18.28 -22.26
N GLN A 293 -1.18 18.22 -21.05
CA GLN A 293 0.05 17.52 -20.74
C GLN A 293 -0.02 16.04 -21.16
N CYS A 294 -1.07 15.33 -20.76
CA CYS A 294 -1.27 13.93 -21.15
C CYS A 294 -1.36 13.75 -22.68
N LYS A 295 -2.08 14.63 -23.37
CA LYS A 295 -2.17 14.61 -24.84
C LYS A 295 -0.82 14.91 -25.51
N TYR A 296 -0.02 15.78 -24.90
CA TYR A 296 1.30 16.10 -25.43
C TYR A 296 2.26 14.91 -25.28
N VAL A 297 2.23 14.21 -24.14
CA VAL A 297 2.97 12.95 -23.95
C VAL A 297 2.61 11.94 -25.05
N ALA A 298 1.33 11.77 -25.35
CA ALA A 298 0.87 10.90 -26.43
C ALA A 298 1.47 11.31 -27.80
N SER A 299 1.60 12.60 -28.07
CA SER A 299 2.24 13.12 -29.27
C SER A 299 3.73 12.80 -29.33
N ILE A 300 4.45 12.94 -28.20
CA ILE A 300 5.87 12.57 -28.09
C ILE A 300 6.05 11.07 -28.37
N LEU A 301 5.25 10.22 -27.73
CA LEU A 301 5.33 8.76 -27.91
C LEU A 301 5.06 8.34 -29.36
N ARG A 302 4.08 8.99 -30.02
CA ARG A 302 3.81 8.74 -31.44
C ARG A 302 5.00 9.11 -32.33
N LYS A 303 5.63 10.26 -32.04
CA LYS A 303 6.83 10.69 -32.75
C LYS A 303 7.98 9.71 -32.54
N LEU A 304 8.24 9.32 -31.31
CA LEU A 304 9.30 8.35 -30.99
C LEU A 304 9.05 7.00 -31.67
N ALA A 305 7.82 6.50 -31.66
CA ALA A 305 7.46 5.26 -32.34
C ALA A 305 7.64 5.35 -33.86
N ALA A 306 7.38 6.51 -34.46
CA ALA A 306 7.62 6.74 -35.90
C ALA A 306 9.10 6.80 -36.24
N GLU A 307 9.95 7.34 -35.36
CA GLU A 307 11.39 7.48 -35.56
C GLU A 307 12.18 6.19 -35.25
N GLN A 308 11.79 5.46 -34.22
CA GLN A 308 12.56 4.34 -33.65
C GLN A 308 11.93 2.97 -33.86
N GLY A 309 10.68 2.91 -34.33
CA GLY A 309 9.89 1.69 -34.39
C GLY A 309 9.12 1.43 -33.09
N PRO A 310 8.66 0.18 -32.86
CA PRO A 310 7.90 -0.17 -31.67
C PRO A 310 8.64 0.17 -30.38
N LEU A 311 8.00 0.92 -29.50
CA LEU A 311 8.56 1.28 -28.19
C LEU A 311 8.52 0.08 -27.25
N GLY A 312 9.62 -0.13 -26.51
CA GLY A 312 9.78 -1.24 -25.56
C GLY A 312 10.06 -0.76 -24.15
N LYS A 313 10.71 -1.61 -23.35
CA LYS A 313 11.04 -1.39 -21.94
C LYS A 313 12.04 -0.24 -21.69
N GLU A 314 12.71 0.25 -22.73
CA GLU A 314 13.61 1.41 -22.70
C GLU A 314 12.84 2.74 -22.62
N THR A 315 11.55 2.73 -22.87
CA THR A 315 10.69 3.93 -22.82
C THR A 315 9.82 3.90 -21.60
N ALA A 316 9.93 4.91 -20.73
CA ALA A 316 9.12 5.05 -19.52
C ALA A 316 8.41 6.41 -19.48
N VAL A 317 7.16 6.40 -19.07
CA VAL A 317 6.41 7.61 -18.71
C VAL A 317 6.24 7.62 -17.19
N VAL A 318 6.79 8.63 -16.53
CA VAL A 318 6.73 8.77 -15.07
C VAL A 318 5.71 9.84 -14.72
N LEU A 319 4.69 9.46 -13.92
CA LEU A 319 3.68 10.38 -13.40
C LEU A 319 4.07 10.82 -12.00
N THR A 320 4.26 12.12 -11.79
CA THR A 320 4.46 12.72 -10.46
C THR A 320 3.13 12.94 -9.74
N ASP A 321 2.04 13.06 -10.51
CA ASP A 321 0.66 13.07 -10.01
C ASP A 321 -0.06 11.80 -10.51
N GLU A 322 -0.32 10.87 -9.61
CA GLU A 322 -0.96 9.58 -9.92
C GLU A 322 -2.38 9.73 -10.48
N ASN A 323 -3.07 10.84 -10.18
CA ASN A 323 -4.40 11.12 -10.72
C ASN A 323 -4.42 11.28 -12.24
N LEU A 324 -3.26 11.51 -12.85
CA LEU A 324 -3.12 11.63 -14.31
C LEU A 324 -3.04 10.28 -15.03
N LEU A 325 -3.04 9.16 -14.32
CA LEU A 325 -2.97 7.83 -14.95
C LEU A 325 -4.08 7.61 -15.98
N LEU A 326 -5.33 7.82 -15.59
CA LEU A 326 -6.47 7.64 -16.51
C LEU A 326 -6.45 8.61 -17.69
N PRO A 327 -6.32 9.93 -17.48
CA PRO A 327 -6.16 10.86 -18.59
C PRO A 327 -5.04 10.47 -19.55
N LEU A 328 -3.92 9.98 -19.03
CA LEU A 328 -2.82 9.51 -19.85
C LEU A 328 -3.19 8.26 -20.65
N LEU A 329 -3.74 7.23 -20.01
CA LEU A 329 -4.13 5.98 -20.67
C LEU A 329 -5.15 6.22 -21.80
N HIS A 330 -6.11 7.12 -21.58
CA HIS A 330 -7.07 7.53 -22.62
C HIS A 330 -6.43 8.37 -23.74
N ALA A 331 -5.34 9.04 -23.48
CA ALA A 331 -4.63 9.83 -24.47
C ALA A 331 -3.65 9.01 -25.33
N LEU A 332 -3.24 7.82 -24.83
CA LEU A 332 -2.26 6.98 -25.54
C LEU A 332 -2.78 6.58 -26.93
N PRO A 333 -1.93 6.71 -27.98
CA PRO A 333 -2.30 6.29 -29.32
C PRO A 333 -2.35 4.77 -29.42
N ALA A 334 -3.31 4.25 -30.21
CA ALA A 334 -3.51 2.81 -30.39
C ALA A 334 -2.26 2.09 -30.93
N GLU A 335 -1.41 2.80 -31.63
CA GLU A 335 -0.16 2.30 -32.23
C GLU A 335 0.88 1.87 -31.19
N ILE A 336 0.80 2.39 -29.95
CA ILE A 336 1.69 2.01 -28.85
C ILE A 336 1.49 0.55 -28.42
N GLY A 337 0.28 0.02 -28.62
CA GLY A 337 -0.02 -1.39 -28.35
C GLY A 337 -0.05 -1.72 -26.85
N LYS A 338 0.93 -2.49 -26.37
CA LYS A 338 0.97 -2.95 -24.96
C LYS A 338 1.70 -1.96 -24.06
N VAL A 339 1.07 -1.61 -22.95
CA VAL A 339 1.62 -0.73 -21.91
C VAL A 339 1.68 -1.48 -20.59
N ASN A 340 2.82 -1.43 -19.90
CA ASN A 340 2.95 -1.94 -18.55
C ASN A 340 2.72 -0.82 -17.55
N VAL A 341 1.59 -0.85 -16.85
CA VAL A 341 1.27 0.09 -15.77
C VAL A 341 1.83 -0.45 -14.46
N THR A 342 2.73 0.30 -13.83
CA THR A 342 3.42 -0.13 -12.61
C THR A 342 2.75 0.35 -11.33
N MET A 343 1.91 1.36 -11.43
CA MET A 343 1.12 1.87 -10.31
C MET A 343 -0.25 1.19 -10.27
N GLY A 344 -0.81 1.05 -9.06
CA GLY A 344 -2.18 0.55 -8.90
C GLY A 344 -3.19 1.51 -9.51
N TYR A 345 -4.26 0.99 -10.07
CA TYR A 345 -5.40 1.81 -10.45
C TYR A 345 -6.11 2.26 -9.17
N PRO A 346 -6.27 3.58 -8.91
CA PRO A 346 -6.97 4.04 -7.72
C PRO A 346 -8.44 3.64 -7.80
N LEU A 347 -8.84 2.63 -7.03
CA LEU A 347 -10.22 2.14 -7.02
C LEU A 347 -11.23 3.26 -6.76
N LYS A 348 -10.83 4.26 -5.97
CA LYS A 348 -11.63 5.47 -5.68
C LYS A 348 -12.07 6.26 -6.93
N GLN A 349 -11.35 6.13 -8.04
CA GLN A 349 -11.69 6.79 -9.31
C GLN A 349 -12.55 5.90 -10.22
N SER A 350 -12.87 4.66 -9.81
CA SER A 350 -13.67 3.74 -10.60
C SER A 350 -15.17 3.99 -10.44
N LEU A 351 -15.93 3.61 -11.47
CA LEU A 351 -17.39 3.56 -11.39
C LEU A 351 -17.87 2.61 -10.30
N SER A 352 -17.12 1.53 -10.06
CA SER A 352 -17.46 0.55 -9.03
C SER A 352 -17.38 1.14 -7.63
N TYR A 353 -16.38 1.98 -7.36
CA TYR A 353 -16.28 2.69 -6.08
C TYR A 353 -17.45 3.66 -5.89
N SER A 354 -17.74 4.51 -6.88
CA SER A 354 -18.87 5.44 -6.79
C SER A 354 -20.21 4.73 -6.63
N PHE A 355 -20.33 3.52 -7.17
CA PHE A 355 -21.51 2.69 -6.97
C PHE A 355 -21.65 2.23 -5.52
N VAL A 356 -20.56 1.68 -4.94
CA VAL A 356 -20.56 1.23 -3.54
C VAL A 356 -20.80 2.40 -2.58
N GLU A 357 -20.19 3.55 -2.82
CA GLU A 357 -20.39 4.77 -2.03
C GLU A 357 -21.88 5.18 -2.02
N ARG A 358 -22.54 5.17 -3.18
CA ARG A 358 -24.00 5.44 -3.27
C ARG A 358 -24.84 4.38 -2.57
N LEU A 359 -24.43 3.12 -2.53
CA LEU A 359 -25.12 2.08 -1.77
C LEU A 359 -25.00 2.33 -0.26
N ILE A 360 -23.83 2.77 0.21
CA ILE A 360 -23.62 3.18 1.60
C ILE A 360 -24.52 4.38 1.97
N GLU A 361 -24.53 5.42 1.12
CA GLU A 361 -25.40 6.59 1.33
C GLU A 361 -26.88 6.20 1.37
N LEU A 362 -27.34 5.37 0.44
CA LEU A 362 -28.71 4.87 0.40
C LEU A 362 -29.11 4.20 1.73
N GLN A 363 -28.26 3.33 2.27
CA GLN A 363 -28.54 2.59 3.50
C GLN A 363 -28.46 3.50 4.74
N ASN A 364 -27.51 4.43 4.78
CA ASN A 364 -27.39 5.40 5.89
C ASN A 364 -28.58 6.37 5.98
N HIS A 365 -29.19 6.73 4.84
CA HIS A 365 -30.34 7.64 4.78
C HIS A 365 -31.69 6.90 4.79
N ALA A 366 -31.67 5.54 4.75
CA ALA A 366 -32.90 4.75 4.80
C ALA A 366 -33.70 5.03 6.07
N ARG A 367 -35.00 5.16 5.93
CA ARG A 367 -35.93 5.38 7.04
C ARG A 367 -37.00 4.33 7.02
N GLN A 368 -37.56 4.04 8.18
CA GLN A 368 -38.75 3.20 8.29
C GLN A 368 -39.96 4.04 8.67
N LYS A 369 -41.06 3.82 7.98
CA LYS A 369 -42.35 4.36 8.34
C LYS A 369 -43.38 3.24 8.32
N GLU A 370 -44.03 3.00 9.46
CA GLU A 370 -45.04 1.91 9.62
C GLU A 370 -44.47 0.54 9.19
N GLY A 371 -43.20 0.25 9.50
CA GLY A 371 -42.53 -0.99 9.14
C GLY A 371 -42.11 -1.10 7.67
N LYS A 372 -42.30 -0.03 6.84
CA LYS A 372 -41.95 -0.03 5.44
C LYS A 372 -40.69 0.83 5.17
N PRO A 373 -39.69 0.30 4.44
CA PRO A 373 -38.50 1.07 4.10
C PRO A 373 -38.84 2.20 3.13
N LEU A 374 -38.31 3.39 3.43
CA LEU A 374 -38.38 4.60 2.59
C LEU A 374 -36.98 5.11 2.33
N PHE A 375 -36.69 5.45 1.07
CA PHE A 375 -35.40 5.99 0.63
C PHE A 375 -35.53 7.44 0.22
N TYR A 376 -34.48 8.20 0.47
CA TYR A 376 -34.41 9.60 0.05
C TYR A 376 -34.31 9.69 -1.48
N HIS A 377 -35.09 10.56 -2.09
CA HIS A 377 -35.22 10.62 -3.55
C HIS A 377 -33.89 10.91 -4.26
N ALA A 378 -32.99 11.72 -3.68
CA ALA A 378 -31.72 12.05 -4.29
C ALA A 378 -30.81 10.83 -4.39
N ASP A 379 -30.77 9.97 -3.36
CA ASP A 379 -29.99 8.74 -3.35
C ASP A 379 -30.56 7.74 -4.36
N VAL A 380 -31.90 7.65 -4.42
CA VAL A 380 -32.59 6.81 -5.41
C VAL A 380 -32.27 7.25 -6.82
N LEU A 381 -32.42 8.55 -7.12
CA LEU A 381 -32.11 9.09 -8.45
C LEU A 381 -30.62 8.92 -8.81
N GLY A 382 -29.75 9.11 -7.83
CA GLY A 382 -28.31 8.90 -7.99
C GLY A 382 -27.95 7.47 -8.40
N LEU A 383 -28.58 6.46 -7.77
CA LEU A 383 -28.39 5.06 -8.11
C LEU A 383 -29.07 4.70 -9.43
N LEU A 384 -30.29 5.14 -9.69
CA LEU A 384 -30.97 4.90 -10.96
C LEU A 384 -30.24 5.53 -12.16
N SER A 385 -29.49 6.61 -11.94
CA SER A 385 -28.64 7.23 -12.98
C SER A 385 -27.27 6.55 -13.13
N HIS A 386 -26.90 5.65 -12.22
CA HIS A 386 -25.62 4.99 -12.29
C HIS A 386 -25.58 4.00 -13.46
N PRO A 387 -24.51 3.95 -14.28
CA PRO A 387 -24.41 3.10 -15.45
C PRO A 387 -24.79 1.63 -15.20
N TYR A 388 -24.34 1.02 -14.09
CA TYR A 388 -24.68 -0.36 -13.75
C TYR A 388 -26.18 -0.62 -13.58
N ILE A 389 -26.95 0.38 -13.20
CA ILE A 389 -28.39 0.25 -13.02
C ILE A 389 -29.15 0.71 -14.27
N LEU A 390 -28.75 1.84 -14.83
CA LEU A 390 -29.37 2.40 -16.03
C LEU A 390 -29.32 1.44 -17.21
N GLU A 391 -28.19 0.76 -17.43
CA GLU A 391 -27.99 -0.20 -18.51
C GLU A 391 -28.82 -1.49 -18.34
N SER A 392 -29.34 -1.79 -17.14
CA SER A 392 -30.14 -3.00 -16.90
C SER A 392 -31.52 -2.96 -17.56
N ASP A 393 -32.16 -1.80 -17.58
CA ASP A 393 -33.47 -1.56 -18.27
C ASP A 393 -33.67 -0.04 -18.49
N PRO A 394 -32.97 0.54 -19.49
CA PRO A 394 -32.93 2.01 -19.67
C PRO A 394 -34.33 2.63 -19.78
N SER A 395 -35.23 2.00 -20.52
CA SER A 395 -36.58 2.53 -20.74
C SER A 395 -37.43 2.59 -19.47
N ARG A 396 -37.28 1.64 -18.58
CA ARG A 396 -37.98 1.57 -17.30
C ARG A 396 -37.39 2.56 -16.32
N ILE A 397 -36.06 2.55 -16.20
CA ILE A 397 -35.33 3.39 -15.28
C ILE A 397 -35.59 4.87 -15.53
N VAL A 398 -35.53 5.31 -16.79
CA VAL A 398 -35.83 6.70 -17.17
C VAL A 398 -37.28 7.09 -16.81
N ARG A 399 -38.25 6.21 -17.05
CA ARG A 399 -39.65 6.48 -16.64
C ARG A 399 -39.81 6.62 -15.14
N MET A 400 -39.12 5.79 -14.34
CA MET A 400 -39.13 5.87 -12.89
C MET A 400 -38.53 7.19 -12.40
N GLN A 401 -37.42 7.63 -12.99
CA GLN A 401 -36.80 8.92 -12.68
C GLN A 401 -37.74 10.10 -12.98
N GLU A 402 -38.36 10.11 -14.17
CA GLU A 402 -39.35 11.13 -14.53
C GLU A 402 -40.54 11.17 -13.57
N GLU A 403 -41.04 10.02 -13.14
CA GLU A 403 -42.17 9.94 -12.21
C GLU A 403 -41.80 10.48 -10.82
N ILE A 404 -40.59 10.15 -10.29
CA ILE A 404 -40.10 10.68 -9.03
C ILE A 404 -40.02 12.21 -9.07
N VAL A 405 -39.45 12.76 -10.15
CA VAL A 405 -39.28 14.22 -10.33
C VAL A 405 -40.63 14.92 -10.52
N ARG A 406 -41.49 14.39 -11.40
CA ARG A 406 -42.81 14.97 -11.69
C ARG A 406 -43.68 15.02 -10.47
N ASN A 407 -43.68 13.97 -9.66
CA ASN A 407 -44.52 13.89 -8.46
C ASN A 407 -43.85 14.57 -7.25
N ARG A 408 -42.66 15.18 -7.39
CA ARG A 408 -41.90 15.84 -6.33
C ARG A 408 -41.78 14.99 -5.06
N ARG A 409 -41.55 13.67 -5.24
CA ARG A 409 -41.44 12.73 -4.11
C ARG A 409 -40.16 13.04 -3.33
N ILE A 410 -40.28 13.32 -2.03
CA ILE A 410 -39.13 13.53 -1.15
C ILE A 410 -38.59 12.15 -0.70
N THR A 411 -39.49 11.20 -0.46
CA THR A 411 -39.14 9.82 -0.14
C THR A 411 -39.85 8.87 -1.08
N VAL A 412 -39.20 7.75 -1.39
CA VAL A 412 -39.70 6.72 -2.31
C VAL A 412 -39.77 5.41 -1.55
N ALA A 413 -40.93 4.74 -1.61
CA ALA A 413 -41.14 3.44 -0.94
C ALA A 413 -40.39 2.32 -1.67
N ALA A 414 -39.76 1.42 -0.90
CA ALA A 414 -39.06 0.25 -1.42
C ALA A 414 -39.97 -0.62 -2.32
N GLU A 415 -41.22 -0.82 -1.94
CA GLU A 415 -42.19 -1.61 -2.70
C GLU A 415 -42.42 -1.05 -4.10
N TRP A 416 -42.45 0.28 -4.26
CA TRP A 416 -42.61 0.93 -5.57
C TRP A 416 -41.33 0.76 -6.45
N LEU A 417 -40.17 0.72 -5.82
CA LEU A 417 -38.88 0.54 -6.52
C LEU A 417 -38.62 -0.91 -6.94
N ALA A 418 -39.20 -1.89 -6.24
CA ALA A 418 -38.93 -3.31 -6.41
C ALA A 418 -39.58 -3.95 -7.66
N CYS A 419 -39.52 -3.28 -8.81
CA CYS A 419 -40.18 -3.73 -10.04
C CYS A 419 -39.36 -4.74 -10.87
N THR A 420 -38.09 -5.00 -10.52
CA THR A 420 -37.25 -6.07 -11.08
C THR A 420 -36.48 -6.76 -9.98
N PRO A 421 -35.97 -8.00 -10.20
CA PRO A 421 -35.15 -8.69 -9.18
C PRO A 421 -33.93 -7.86 -8.72
N LEU A 422 -33.26 -7.17 -9.65
CA LEU A 422 -32.13 -6.28 -9.33
C LEU A 422 -32.59 -5.11 -8.46
N LEU A 423 -33.65 -4.41 -8.85
CA LEU A 423 -34.15 -3.25 -8.09
C LEU A 423 -34.75 -3.66 -6.73
N ALA A 424 -35.37 -4.84 -6.65
CA ALA A 424 -35.84 -5.39 -5.38
C ALA A 424 -34.70 -5.67 -4.41
N THR A 425 -33.56 -6.16 -4.91
CA THR A 425 -32.36 -6.37 -4.10
C THR A 425 -31.70 -5.02 -3.76
N LEU A 426 -31.58 -4.11 -4.72
CA LEU A 426 -30.95 -2.81 -4.60
C LEU A 426 -31.64 -1.92 -3.54
N PHE A 427 -32.97 -1.89 -3.53
CA PHE A 427 -33.76 -1.05 -2.64
C PHE A 427 -34.31 -1.83 -1.41
N ARG A 428 -33.59 -2.84 -0.97
CA ARG A 428 -33.82 -3.51 0.31
C ARG A 428 -33.09 -2.75 1.42
N SER A 429 -33.79 -2.43 2.51
CA SER A 429 -33.17 -1.87 3.71
C SER A 429 -32.45 -2.97 4.48
N VAL A 430 -31.26 -2.67 4.98
CA VAL A 430 -30.43 -3.58 5.77
C VAL A 430 -29.88 -2.87 7.00
N GLU A 431 -29.60 -3.62 8.07
CA GLU A 431 -29.07 -3.11 9.31
C GLU A 431 -27.72 -3.77 9.63
N GLY A 432 -26.81 -2.96 10.17
CA GLY A 432 -25.48 -3.38 10.58
C GLY A 432 -24.59 -3.80 9.41
N TRP A 433 -23.32 -3.89 9.70
CA TRP A 433 -22.30 -4.18 8.68
C TRP A 433 -22.42 -5.60 8.07
N ARG A 434 -22.89 -6.61 8.85
CA ARG A 434 -23.09 -7.96 8.31
C ARG A 434 -24.21 -7.99 7.28
N GLY A 435 -25.34 -7.36 7.62
CA GLY A 435 -26.45 -7.21 6.68
C GLY A 435 -26.05 -6.43 5.43
N PHE A 436 -25.23 -5.40 5.60
CA PHE A 436 -24.70 -4.63 4.49
C PHE A 436 -23.73 -5.43 3.61
N SER A 437 -22.86 -6.26 4.19
CA SER A 437 -21.99 -7.16 3.43
C SER A 437 -22.79 -8.10 2.51
N ASP A 438 -23.80 -8.78 3.08
CA ASP A 438 -24.66 -9.71 2.34
C ASP A 438 -25.44 -8.97 1.23
N TYR A 439 -25.90 -7.77 1.53
CA TYR A 439 -26.59 -6.91 0.60
C TYR A 439 -25.68 -6.51 -0.58
N LEU A 440 -24.49 -6.02 -0.29
CA LEU A 440 -23.51 -5.58 -1.29
C LEU A 440 -23.12 -6.74 -2.22
N LEU A 441 -22.78 -7.89 -1.65
CA LEU A 441 -22.43 -9.08 -2.43
C LEU A 441 -23.60 -9.56 -3.29
N ALA A 442 -24.84 -9.50 -2.79
CA ALA A 442 -26.03 -9.87 -3.56
C ALA A 442 -26.29 -8.93 -4.74
N VAL A 443 -26.12 -7.61 -4.54
CA VAL A 443 -26.26 -6.60 -5.61
C VAL A 443 -25.19 -6.80 -6.68
N ILE A 444 -23.92 -6.94 -6.26
CA ILE A 444 -22.81 -7.18 -7.19
C ILE A 444 -23.02 -8.46 -8.00
N ALA A 445 -23.45 -9.55 -7.34
CA ALA A 445 -23.70 -10.82 -8.02
C ALA A 445 -24.80 -10.72 -9.09
N GLN A 446 -25.82 -9.88 -8.89
CA GLN A 446 -26.85 -9.67 -9.92
C GLN A 446 -26.33 -8.82 -11.08
N ILE A 447 -25.56 -7.78 -10.81
CA ILE A 447 -24.92 -6.97 -11.86
C ILE A 447 -23.96 -7.84 -12.68
N ALA A 448 -23.14 -8.66 -12.04
CA ALA A 448 -22.17 -9.53 -12.73
C ALA A 448 -22.83 -10.59 -13.66
N ARG A 449 -24.08 -10.93 -13.42
CA ARG A 449 -24.85 -11.88 -14.25
C ARG A 449 -25.56 -11.25 -15.45
N MET A 450 -25.55 -9.93 -15.56
CA MET A 450 -26.17 -9.26 -16.71
C MET A 450 -25.40 -9.57 -18.01
N PRO A 451 -26.09 -9.68 -19.15
CA PRO A 451 -25.42 -9.87 -20.43
C PRO A 451 -24.69 -8.57 -20.83
N TYR A 452 -23.39 -8.63 -20.98
CA TYR A 452 -22.56 -7.54 -21.46
C TYR A 452 -22.03 -7.86 -22.85
N GLU A 453 -22.40 -7.07 -23.85
CA GLU A 453 -21.93 -7.21 -25.23
C GLU A 453 -20.57 -6.55 -25.46
N ASP A 454 -20.25 -5.51 -24.69
CA ASP A 454 -19.05 -4.72 -24.84
C ASP A 454 -17.91 -5.17 -23.89
N THR A 455 -16.69 -5.16 -24.43
CA THR A 455 -15.47 -5.48 -23.68
C THR A 455 -15.23 -4.48 -22.52
N GLU A 456 -15.62 -3.22 -22.70
CA GLU A 456 -15.48 -2.20 -21.65
C GLU A 456 -16.45 -2.46 -20.50
N ALA A 457 -17.67 -2.83 -20.78
CA ALA A 457 -18.66 -3.22 -19.77
C ALA A 457 -18.21 -4.46 -18.99
N ARG A 458 -17.57 -5.45 -19.64
CA ARG A 458 -16.95 -6.60 -18.94
C ARG A 458 -15.84 -6.18 -18.00
N ARG A 459 -14.96 -5.26 -18.38
CA ARG A 459 -13.90 -4.73 -17.50
C ARG A 459 -14.47 -4.04 -16.26
N ARG A 460 -15.59 -3.33 -16.38
CA ARG A 460 -16.26 -2.70 -15.24
C ARG A 460 -16.70 -3.75 -14.20
N VAL A 461 -17.11 -4.93 -14.64
CA VAL A 461 -17.50 -6.04 -13.75
C VAL A 461 -16.29 -6.65 -13.05
N GLU A 462 -15.11 -6.66 -13.67
CA GLU A 462 -13.88 -7.14 -13.02
C GLU A 462 -13.55 -6.33 -11.76
N PHE A 463 -13.76 -5.01 -11.76
CA PHE A 463 -13.60 -4.19 -10.57
C PHE A 463 -14.58 -4.54 -9.45
N LEU A 464 -15.82 -4.90 -9.80
CA LEU A 464 -16.81 -5.37 -8.83
C LEU A 464 -16.41 -6.71 -8.20
N ASN A 465 -15.76 -7.59 -8.96
CA ASN A 465 -15.22 -8.84 -8.42
C ASN A 465 -14.10 -8.59 -7.41
N VAL A 466 -13.18 -7.65 -7.71
CA VAL A 466 -12.15 -7.24 -6.76
C VAL A 466 -12.76 -6.68 -5.47
N ILE A 467 -13.77 -5.80 -5.59
CA ILE A 467 -14.50 -5.30 -4.41
C ILE A 467 -15.14 -6.45 -3.62
N SER A 468 -15.76 -7.42 -4.31
CA SER A 468 -16.37 -8.58 -3.64
C SER A 468 -15.35 -9.41 -2.86
N GLU A 469 -14.16 -9.62 -3.41
CA GLU A 469 -13.07 -10.33 -2.73
C GLU A 469 -12.62 -9.57 -1.48
N GLU A 470 -12.46 -8.25 -1.57
CA GLU A 470 -12.07 -7.42 -0.41
C GLU A 470 -13.17 -7.36 0.66
N VAL A 471 -14.45 -7.28 0.25
CA VAL A 471 -15.60 -7.36 1.16
C VAL A 471 -15.63 -8.72 1.89
N ILE A 472 -15.37 -9.83 1.20
CA ILE A 472 -15.31 -11.16 1.82
C ILE A 472 -14.14 -11.26 2.80
N LYS A 473 -12.96 -10.72 2.44
CA LYS A 473 -11.79 -10.69 3.34
C LYS A 473 -12.08 -9.85 4.59
N LEU A 474 -12.63 -8.64 4.40
CA LEU A 474 -13.01 -7.75 5.49
C LEU A 474 -14.03 -8.42 6.42
N ARG A 475 -15.08 -9.02 5.87
CA ARG A 475 -16.07 -9.76 6.63
C ARG A 475 -15.45 -10.88 7.46
N ASN A 476 -14.60 -11.72 6.84
CA ASN A 476 -13.93 -12.82 7.55
C ASN A 476 -13.01 -12.30 8.67
N SER A 477 -12.38 -11.16 8.49
CA SER A 477 -11.54 -10.53 9.50
C SER A 477 -12.37 -9.99 10.67
N LEU A 478 -13.52 -9.37 10.38
CA LEU A 478 -14.42 -8.80 11.39
C LEU A 478 -15.25 -9.85 12.13
N ASP A 479 -15.71 -10.90 11.45
CA ASP A 479 -16.49 -11.98 12.07
C ASP A 479 -15.72 -12.67 13.21
N ASN A 480 -14.40 -12.77 13.09
CA ASN A 480 -13.54 -13.31 14.14
C ASN A 480 -13.31 -12.36 15.32
N CYS A 481 -13.85 -11.15 15.27
CA CYS A 481 -13.46 -10.08 16.18
C CYS A 481 -14.56 -9.53 17.07
N GLU A 482 -15.83 -9.92 16.89
CA GLU A 482 -16.99 -9.45 17.67
C GLU A 482 -17.11 -7.91 17.77
N ILE A 483 -16.71 -7.21 16.67
CA ILE A 483 -16.76 -5.76 16.62
C ILE A 483 -18.02 -5.30 15.90
N GLU A 484 -18.68 -4.31 16.46
CA GLU A 484 -19.76 -3.60 15.80
C GLU A 484 -19.21 -2.40 15.05
N LEU A 485 -19.56 -2.29 13.78
CA LEU A 485 -19.21 -1.21 12.87
C LEU A 485 -20.46 -0.53 12.36
N SER A 486 -20.40 0.77 12.16
CA SER A 486 -21.38 1.46 11.33
C SER A 486 -21.14 1.12 9.85
N ILE A 487 -22.21 1.15 9.05
CA ILE A 487 -22.13 0.92 7.60
C ILE A 487 -21.19 1.96 6.92
N SER A 488 -21.10 3.16 7.48
CA SER A 488 -20.27 4.25 6.94
C SER A 488 -18.77 4.03 7.10
N ILE A 489 -18.33 3.18 8.02
CA ILE A 489 -16.92 2.83 8.27
C ILE A 489 -16.56 1.50 7.59
N TYR A 490 -17.55 0.64 7.40
CA TYR A 490 -17.38 -0.62 6.67
C TYR A 490 -16.96 -0.40 5.22
#